data_4cfda925c9b43602c4db47193b5a1ac2
#
_entry.id   4cfda925c9b43602c4db47193b5a1ac2
#
_cell.length_a   1.000
_cell.length_b   1.000
_cell.length_c   1.000
_cell.angle_alpha   90.00
_cell.angle_beta   90.00
_cell.angle_gamma   90.00
#
_symmetry.space_group_name_H-M   'P 1'
#
loop_
_entity.id
_entity.type
_entity.pdbx_description
1 polymer ?
#
loop_
_entity_poly.entity_id
_entity_poly.type
_entity_poly.pdbx_seq_one_letter_code
_entity_poly.pdbx_strand_id
1 'polypeptide(L)'
;MKKTQANQFTIYLGQTGIDLNRTGTPLLEIVSEPDIRTSKEASAYFRQMRTLVRYLQICDGNLAQGSMRCDANVSVRPYGQEEFGERTEIKNINSFRFVERAIDYEIGRQIDVLESGGIIERETRLFDPDRDETRSMRSKEFSEDYRYFPDPDLLPLTFSQALVDKIALTLPELPDAKRARYIEEFGLSEYDARSLSADLDRSDYFEAVVNTCNNSKQATNWIMGDLSAYLNRNNLEISASPVSAQQLAVLISRLDDQTLSSKTAKALFDGLWNKADSEQSVDDLISEMNLAQVSD
;
A
#
# COMPACT_ATOMS: atom_id res chain seq x y z
N MET A 1 -10.30 18.02 -11.27
CA MET A 1 -8.86 17.98 -11.01
C MET A 1 -8.47 19.20 -10.16
N LYS A 2 -8.02 19.04 -8.92
CA LYS A 2 -7.52 20.17 -8.12
C LYS A 2 -6.09 20.47 -8.54
N LYS A 3 -5.76 21.72 -8.84
CA LYS A 3 -4.35 22.15 -9.01
C LYS A 3 -3.58 21.88 -7.73
N THR A 4 -2.49 21.14 -7.80
CA THR A 4 -1.57 20.97 -6.67
C THR A 4 -0.95 22.33 -6.37
N GLN A 5 -1.19 22.89 -5.19
CA GLN A 5 -0.59 24.15 -4.78
C GLN A 5 0.92 23.98 -4.61
N ALA A 6 1.69 24.99 -5.03
CA ALA A 6 3.10 25.08 -4.74
C ALA A 6 3.34 25.12 -3.23
N ASN A 7 4.32 24.37 -2.74
CA ASN A 7 4.71 24.43 -1.33
C ASN A 7 5.49 25.73 -1.08
N GLN A 8 5.13 26.42 0.00
CA GLN A 8 5.86 27.61 0.47
C GLN A 8 6.68 27.24 1.71
N PHE A 9 7.92 27.66 1.77
CA PHE A 9 8.78 27.47 2.93
C PHE A 9 9.63 28.73 3.18
N THR A 10 9.89 29.02 4.45
CA THR A 10 10.72 30.16 4.85
C THR A 10 12.18 29.76 4.84
N ILE A 11 13.00 30.39 3.99
CA ILE A 11 14.44 30.07 3.87
C ILE A 11 15.27 30.90 4.85
N TYR A 12 14.96 32.20 5.00
CA TYR A 12 15.59 33.15 5.92
C TYR A 12 14.62 34.24 6.29
N LEU A 13 14.97 35.05 7.32
CA LEU A 13 14.15 36.21 7.75
C LEU A 13 13.77 37.10 6.55
N GLY A 14 12.50 37.13 6.22
CA GLY A 14 11.93 37.97 5.18
C GLY A 14 11.93 37.36 3.74
N GLN A 15 12.34 36.11 3.55
CA GLN A 15 12.27 35.44 2.26
C GLN A 15 11.40 34.21 2.31
N THR A 16 10.53 34.05 1.32
CA THR A 16 9.70 32.87 1.12
C THR A 16 10.17 32.11 -0.12
N GLY A 17 10.57 30.85 0.06
CA GLY A 17 10.85 29.95 -1.03
C GLY A 17 9.55 29.34 -1.58
N ILE A 18 9.49 29.15 -2.89
CA ILE A 18 8.38 28.49 -3.56
C ILE A 18 8.92 27.22 -4.22
N ASP A 19 8.42 26.07 -3.78
CA ASP A 19 8.72 24.78 -4.39
C ASP A 19 7.65 24.43 -5.42
N LEU A 20 8.04 24.34 -6.69
CA LEU A 20 7.18 24.04 -7.82
C LEU A 20 7.27 22.57 -8.27
N ASN A 21 8.03 21.72 -7.60
CA ASN A 21 8.28 20.35 -8.03
C ASN A 21 7.00 19.49 -8.18
N ARG A 22 5.94 19.84 -7.47
CA ARG A 22 4.63 19.16 -7.57
C ARG A 22 3.56 19.97 -8.30
N THR A 23 3.93 21.09 -8.90
CA THR A 23 2.98 21.92 -9.65
C THR A 23 2.54 21.20 -10.92
N GLY A 24 1.24 21.14 -11.16
CA GLY A 24 0.67 20.47 -12.33
C GLY A 24 0.53 18.95 -12.20
N THR A 25 0.95 18.33 -11.08
CA THR A 25 0.70 16.92 -10.82
C THR A 25 -0.80 16.68 -10.64
N PRO A 26 -1.42 15.77 -11.41
CA PRO A 26 -2.85 15.47 -11.26
C PRO A 26 -3.15 14.87 -9.89
N LEU A 27 -4.29 15.22 -9.31
CA LEU A 27 -4.80 14.67 -8.07
C LEU A 27 -6.11 13.94 -8.35
N LEU A 28 -6.18 12.68 -7.95
CA LEU A 28 -7.40 11.91 -7.92
C LEU A 28 -7.93 11.90 -6.47
N GLU A 29 -9.18 12.31 -6.28
CA GLU A 29 -9.88 12.19 -5.01
C GLU A 29 -10.86 11.02 -5.10
N ILE A 30 -10.66 10.03 -4.23
CA ILE A 30 -11.51 8.83 -4.14
C ILE A 30 -12.32 8.95 -2.85
N VAL A 31 -13.63 9.05 -2.98
CA VAL A 31 -14.56 9.19 -1.86
C VAL A 31 -15.32 7.89 -1.70
N SER A 32 -15.30 7.30 -0.48
CA SER A 32 -16.12 6.14 -0.16
C SER A 32 -17.57 6.54 0.08
N GLU A 33 -18.50 5.62 -0.16
CA GLU A 33 -19.83 5.71 0.42
C GLU A 33 -19.76 5.60 1.95
N PRO A 34 -20.76 6.12 2.70
CA PRO A 34 -20.72 6.14 4.17
C PRO A 34 -21.09 4.77 4.78
N ASP A 35 -20.46 3.70 4.30
CA ASP A 35 -20.75 2.31 4.69
C ASP A 35 -19.80 1.77 5.76
N ILE A 36 -18.66 2.47 5.99
CA ILE A 36 -17.67 2.09 6.98
C ILE A 36 -18.23 2.31 8.38
N ARG A 37 -18.11 1.30 9.26
CA ARG A 37 -18.67 1.33 10.63
C ARG A 37 -17.63 1.26 11.73
N THR A 38 -16.39 0.87 11.43
CA THR A 38 -15.32 0.74 12.41
C THR A 38 -14.01 1.34 11.89
N SER A 39 -13.13 1.74 12.81
CA SER A 39 -11.79 2.22 12.50
C SER A 39 -10.94 1.17 11.77
N LYS A 40 -11.14 -0.12 12.11
CA LYS A 40 -10.46 -1.25 11.45
C LYS A 40 -10.91 -1.43 10.00
N GLU A 41 -12.21 -1.28 9.72
CA GLU A 41 -12.71 -1.28 8.34
C GLU A 41 -12.14 -0.11 7.54
N ALA A 42 -12.07 1.08 8.13
CA ALA A 42 -11.47 2.25 7.49
C ALA A 42 -9.99 2.02 7.13
N SER A 43 -9.22 1.46 8.07
CA SER A 43 -7.81 1.12 7.83
C SER A 43 -7.66 0.03 6.75
N ALA A 44 -8.52 -0.99 6.76
CA ALA A 44 -8.52 -2.05 5.75
C ALA A 44 -8.87 -1.51 4.35
N TYR A 45 -9.90 -0.67 4.26
CA TYR A 45 -10.28 0.02 3.03
C TYR A 45 -9.13 0.87 2.47
N PHE A 46 -8.47 1.65 3.33
CA PHE A 46 -7.36 2.49 2.90
C PHE A 46 -6.15 1.67 2.42
N ARG A 47 -5.87 0.52 3.06
CA ARG A 47 -4.85 -0.43 2.58
C ARG A 47 -5.21 -1.01 1.21
N GLN A 48 -6.47 -1.39 1.02
CA GLN A 48 -6.95 -1.91 -0.26
C GLN A 48 -6.82 -0.87 -1.38
N MET A 49 -7.16 0.40 -1.09
CA MET A 49 -6.97 1.50 -2.04
C MET A 49 -5.50 1.69 -2.40
N ARG A 50 -4.60 1.62 -1.42
CA ARG A 50 -3.15 1.69 -1.69
C ARG A 50 -2.69 0.55 -2.60
N THR A 51 -3.11 -0.66 -2.31
CA THR A 51 -2.80 -1.83 -3.14
C THR A 51 -3.30 -1.61 -4.57
N LEU A 52 -4.55 -1.17 -4.73
CA LEU A 52 -5.15 -0.94 -6.04
C LEU A 52 -4.40 0.11 -6.87
N VAL A 53 -4.08 1.28 -6.29
CA VAL A 53 -3.38 2.34 -7.04
C VAL A 53 -1.96 1.94 -7.43
N ARG A 54 -1.30 1.08 -6.64
CA ARG A 54 0.01 0.50 -7.00
C ARG A 54 -0.12 -0.53 -8.12
N TYR A 55 -1.10 -1.42 -8.07
CA TYR A 55 -1.38 -2.38 -9.15
C TYR A 55 -1.69 -1.68 -10.47
N LEU A 56 -2.44 -0.60 -10.42
CA LEU A 56 -2.74 0.22 -11.59
C LEU A 56 -1.55 1.11 -12.02
N GLN A 57 -0.47 1.13 -11.26
CA GLN A 57 0.73 1.94 -11.51
C GLN A 57 0.46 3.45 -11.66
N ILE A 58 -0.61 3.94 -11.02
CA ILE A 58 -1.00 5.36 -11.07
C ILE A 58 -0.45 6.15 -9.87
N CYS A 59 -0.01 5.46 -8.82
CA CYS A 59 0.57 6.06 -7.62
C CYS A 59 1.46 5.03 -6.89
N ASP A 60 2.56 5.49 -6.29
CA ASP A 60 3.44 4.66 -5.45
C ASP A 60 2.82 4.31 -4.09
N GLY A 61 1.75 5.02 -3.70
CA GLY A 61 1.07 4.85 -2.43
C GLY A 61 1.91 5.23 -1.21
N ASN A 62 2.93 6.08 -1.37
CA ASN A 62 3.81 6.50 -0.29
C ASN A 62 3.14 7.57 0.59
N LEU A 63 2.73 7.17 1.80
CA LEU A 63 2.07 8.04 2.77
C LEU A 63 3.03 9.07 3.38
N ALA A 64 4.29 8.68 3.61
CA ALA A 64 5.29 9.56 4.22
C ALA A 64 5.68 10.71 3.28
N GLN A 65 5.72 10.45 1.97
CA GLN A 65 5.99 11.47 0.96
C GLN A 65 4.72 12.22 0.50
N GLY A 66 3.55 11.81 1.02
CA GLY A 66 2.27 12.43 0.70
C GLY A 66 1.79 12.17 -0.73
N SER A 67 2.31 11.13 -1.41
CA SER A 67 1.79 10.66 -2.70
C SER A 67 0.36 10.14 -2.56
N MET A 68 0.03 9.58 -1.40
CA MET A 68 -1.32 9.19 -1.00
C MET A 68 -1.64 9.80 0.36
N ARG A 69 -2.87 10.29 0.53
CA ARG A 69 -3.35 10.93 1.76
C ARG A 69 -4.72 10.41 2.10
N CYS A 70 -5.06 10.46 3.38
CA CYS A 70 -6.38 10.10 3.88
C CYS A 70 -6.92 11.24 4.73
N ASP A 71 -8.15 11.65 4.46
CA ASP A 71 -8.97 12.46 5.33
C ASP A 71 -10.16 11.59 5.77
N ALA A 72 -10.44 11.52 7.07
CA ALA A 72 -11.54 10.73 7.60
C ALA A 72 -12.70 11.64 8.03
N ASN A 73 -13.90 11.37 7.53
CA ASN A 73 -15.12 12.01 8.00
C ASN A 73 -15.80 11.07 8.99
N VAL A 74 -15.96 11.50 10.23
CA VAL A 74 -16.50 10.70 11.33
C VAL A 74 -17.77 11.36 11.87
N SER A 75 -18.83 10.59 12.05
CA SER A 75 -20.04 10.97 12.78
C SER A 75 -20.54 9.79 13.60
N VAL A 76 -21.19 10.07 14.73
CA VAL A 76 -21.86 9.07 15.55
C VAL A 76 -23.34 9.34 15.61
N ARG A 77 -24.13 8.28 15.82
CA ARG A 77 -25.59 8.35 15.96
C ARG A 77 -26.06 7.29 16.94
N PRO A 78 -27.19 7.50 17.64
CA PRO A 78 -27.80 6.47 18.48
C PRO A 78 -28.12 5.22 17.69
N TYR A 79 -28.04 4.07 18.35
CA TYR A 79 -28.42 2.81 17.74
C TYR A 79 -29.89 2.82 17.29
N GLY A 80 -30.14 2.43 16.04
CA GLY A 80 -31.50 2.42 15.45
C GLY A 80 -31.92 3.72 14.75
N GLN A 81 -31.13 4.79 14.86
CA GLN A 81 -31.35 6.01 14.07
C GLN A 81 -30.85 5.79 12.64
N GLU A 82 -31.65 6.16 11.64
CA GLU A 82 -31.27 6.06 10.22
C GLU A 82 -30.43 7.26 9.76
N GLU A 83 -30.77 8.46 10.21
CA GLU A 83 -30.05 9.68 9.86
C GLU A 83 -28.66 9.75 10.48
N PHE A 84 -27.66 10.17 9.71
CA PHE A 84 -26.33 10.38 10.22
C PHE A 84 -26.26 11.59 11.17
N GLY A 85 -25.39 11.52 12.15
CA GLY A 85 -25.04 12.67 12.98
C GLY A 85 -24.16 13.68 12.23
N GLU A 86 -23.93 14.84 12.84
CA GLU A 86 -22.97 15.83 12.31
C GLU A 86 -21.58 15.25 12.22
N ARG A 87 -20.90 15.52 11.09
CA ARG A 87 -19.58 14.96 10.78
C ARG A 87 -18.45 15.90 11.11
N THR A 88 -17.39 15.32 11.59
CA THR A 88 -16.08 15.97 11.77
C THR A 88 -15.08 15.40 10.76
N GLU A 89 -14.36 16.27 10.07
CA GLU A 89 -13.29 15.90 9.15
C GLU A 89 -11.97 15.83 9.91
N ILE A 90 -11.28 14.70 9.89
CA ILE A 90 -9.96 14.53 10.51
C ILE A 90 -8.88 14.56 9.45
N LYS A 91 -7.88 15.41 9.64
CA LYS A 91 -6.69 15.55 8.78
C LYS A 91 -5.41 15.10 9.48
N ASN A 92 -4.31 15.06 8.73
CA ASN A 92 -2.98 14.65 9.20
C ASN A 92 -2.88 13.16 9.56
N ILE A 93 -3.56 12.32 8.80
CA ILE A 93 -3.54 10.87 8.97
C ILE A 93 -2.52 10.26 7.99
N ASN A 94 -1.27 10.07 8.44
CA ASN A 94 -0.14 9.74 7.59
C ASN A 94 0.27 8.26 7.65
N SER A 95 -0.53 7.41 8.31
CA SER A 95 -0.30 5.97 8.36
C SER A 95 -1.61 5.22 8.60
N PHE A 96 -1.63 3.94 8.26
CA PHE A 96 -2.78 3.06 8.52
C PHE A 96 -3.12 2.96 10.01
N ARG A 97 -2.10 2.95 10.87
CA ARG A 97 -2.28 2.94 12.32
C ARG A 97 -2.90 4.25 12.81
N PHE A 98 -2.56 5.37 12.19
CA PHE A 98 -3.13 6.66 12.56
C PHE A 98 -4.59 6.79 12.12
N VAL A 99 -5.00 6.12 11.03
CA VAL A 99 -6.42 6.02 10.65
C VAL A 99 -7.24 5.42 11.78
N GLU A 100 -6.81 4.27 12.31
CA GLU A 100 -7.51 3.60 13.41
C GLU A 100 -7.56 4.48 14.67
N ARG A 101 -6.41 4.97 15.12
CA ARG A 101 -6.31 5.78 16.34
C ARG A 101 -7.10 7.08 16.26
N ALA A 102 -7.02 7.78 15.14
CA ALA A 102 -7.71 9.04 14.94
C ALA A 102 -9.24 8.86 14.92
N ILE A 103 -9.73 7.82 14.26
CA ILE A 103 -11.16 7.51 14.22
C ILE A 103 -11.65 7.05 15.58
N ASP A 104 -10.94 6.16 16.26
CA ASP A 104 -11.34 5.68 17.60
C ASP A 104 -11.40 6.82 18.62
N TYR A 105 -10.40 7.72 18.61
CA TYR A 105 -10.42 8.90 19.46
C TYR A 105 -11.63 9.79 19.17
N GLU A 106 -11.89 10.08 17.90
CA GLU A 106 -12.96 10.98 17.50
C GLU A 106 -14.34 10.40 17.79
N ILE A 107 -14.53 9.09 17.63
CA ILE A 107 -15.76 8.40 18.05
C ILE A 107 -15.97 8.59 19.55
N GLY A 108 -14.96 8.32 20.37
CA GLY A 108 -15.04 8.50 21.83
C GLY A 108 -15.38 9.94 22.19
N ARG A 109 -14.68 10.91 21.62
CA ARG A 109 -14.94 12.35 21.86
C ARG A 109 -16.38 12.75 21.51
N GLN A 110 -16.89 12.30 20.37
CA GLN A 110 -18.25 12.62 19.93
C GLN A 110 -19.30 12.00 20.87
N ILE A 111 -19.08 10.78 21.31
CA ILE A 111 -19.95 10.12 22.30
C ILE A 111 -19.97 10.92 23.61
N ASP A 112 -18.80 11.25 24.16
CA ASP A 112 -18.68 12.01 25.42
C ASP A 112 -19.40 13.38 25.35
N VAL A 113 -19.26 14.08 24.21
CA VAL A 113 -19.94 15.37 24.00
C VAL A 113 -21.46 15.19 23.96
N LEU A 114 -21.97 14.20 23.22
CA LEU A 114 -23.41 13.97 23.10
C LEU A 114 -24.03 13.46 24.41
N GLU A 115 -23.35 12.57 25.13
CA GLU A 115 -23.81 12.05 26.42
C GLU A 115 -23.81 13.13 27.50
N SER A 116 -22.93 14.14 27.42
CA SER A 116 -22.94 15.31 28.30
C SER A 116 -23.99 16.37 27.92
N GLY A 117 -24.80 16.12 26.87
CA GLY A 117 -25.83 17.04 26.38
C GLY A 117 -25.29 18.16 25.48
N GLY A 118 -24.05 18.03 25.01
CA GLY A 118 -23.44 18.93 24.04
C GLY A 118 -23.89 18.66 22.62
N ILE A 119 -23.35 19.42 21.68
CA ILE A 119 -23.66 19.34 20.25
C ILE A 119 -22.34 19.16 19.50
N ILE A 120 -22.34 18.30 18.49
CA ILE A 120 -21.21 18.15 17.57
C ILE A 120 -21.31 19.24 16.50
N GLU A 121 -20.26 20.04 16.40
CA GLU A 121 -20.13 21.06 15.35
C GLU A 121 -19.43 20.46 14.13
N ARG A 122 -19.85 20.89 12.93
CA ARG A 122 -19.18 20.55 11.70
C ARG A 122 -17.85 21.30 11.59
N GLU A 123 -16.77 20.61 11.87
CA GLU A 123 -15.43 21.20 11.91
C GLU A 123 -14.39 20.31 11.24
N THR A 124 -13.22 20.90 10.93
CA THR A 124 -12.01 20.16 10.58
C THR A 124 -11.11 20.08 11.80
N ARG A 125 -10.66 18.87 12.12
CA ARG A 125 -9.75 18.59 13.23
C ARG A 125 -8.43 18.01 12.71
N LEU A 126 -7.35 18.26 13.42
CA LEU A 126 -6.02 17.72 13.13
C LEU A 126 -5.72 16.61 14.11
N PHE A 127 -5.33 15.44 13.60
CA PHE A 127 -4.84 14.36 14.47
C PHE A 127 -3.40 14.65 14.92
N ASP A 128 -3.16 14.57 16.23
CA ASP A 128 -1.85 14.68 16.86
C ASP A 128 -1.39 13.27 17.31
N PRO A 129 -0.46 12.64 16.58
CA PRO A 129 -0.02 11.27 16.86
C PRO A 129 0.77 11.13 18.15
N ASP A 130 1.39 12.21 18.66
CA ASP A 130 2.20 12.19 19.88
C ASP A 130 1.30 12.22 21.13
N ARG A 131 0.17 12.90 21.04
CA ARG A 131 -0.81 13.00 22.13
C ARG A 131 -1.98 12.03 21.98
N ASP A 132 -2.10 11.40 20.82
CA ASP A 132 -3.21 10.51 20.48
C ASP A 132 -4.58 11.19 20.59
N GLU A 133 -4.67 12.42 20.13
CA GLU A 133 -5.90 13.23 20.20
C GLU A 133 -6.16 13.98 18.90
N THR A 134 -7.41 14.42 18.71
CA THR A 134 -7.75 15.37 17.63
C THR A 134 -7.92 16.77 18.22
N ARG A 135 -7.46 17.80 17.49
CA ARG A 135 -7.62 19.21 17.87
C ARG A 135 -8.36 19.97 16.78
N SER A 136 -9.28 20.85 17.19
CA SER A 136 -9.93 21.76 16.25
C SER A 136 -8.89 22.63 15.52
N MET A 137 -8.97 22.65 14.21
CA MET A 137 -8.14 23.55 13.37
C MET A 137 -8.85 24.87 13.12
N ARG A 138 -10.14 24.80 12.80
CA ARG A 138 -10.97 25.95 12.42
C ARG A 138 -12.43 25.52 12.44
N SER A 139 -13.30 26.30 13.05
CA SER A 139 -14.74 26.15 12.84
C SER A 139 -15.06 26.57 11.40
N LYS A 140 -15.72 25.69 10.66
CA LYS A 140 -16.30 26.07 9.35
C LYS A 140 -17.65 26.72 9.62
N GLU A 141 -17.65 27.98 10.03
CA GLU A 141 -18.88 28.76 10.18
C GLU A 141 -19.61 28.97 8.85
N PHE A 142 -18.89 28.78 7.74
CA PHE A 142 -19.47 28.77 6.40
C PHE A 142 -18.92 27.56 5.63
N SER A 143 -19.82 26.73 5.12
CA SER A 143 -19.42 25.80 4.06
C SER A 143 -18.79 26.66 2.98
N GLU A 144 -17.51 26.46 2.69
CA GLU A 144 -16.90 27.11 1.56
C GLU A 144 -17.78 26.75 0.35
N ASP A 145 -18.41 27.75 -0.21
CA ASP A 145 -19.08 27.65 -1.48
C ASP A 145 -17.98 27.35 -2.51
N TYR A 146 -17.67 26.07 -2.70
CA TYR A 146 -16.84 25.63 -3.81
C TYR A 146 -17.64 25.94 -5.06
N ARG A 147 -17.49 27.17 -5.55
CA ARG A 147 -18.04 27.57 -6.85
C ARG A 147 -17.36 26.71 -7.91
N TYR A 148 -17.96 25.56 -8.20
CA TYR A 148 -17.55 24.69 -9.30
C TYR A 148 -17.81 25.40 -10.62
N PHE A 149 -16.87 26.23 -11.02
CA PHE A 149 -16.83 26.78 -12.38
C PHE A 149 -15.61 26.22 -13.11
N PRO A 150 -15.67 26.06 -14.44
CA PRO A 150 -14.52 25.61 -15.21
C PRO A 150 -13.33 26.56 -14.98
N ASP A 151 -12.16 25.98 -14.69
CA ASP A 151 -10.92 26.75 -14.61
C ASP A 151 -10.62 27.30 -16.03
N PRO A 152 -10.46 28.60 -16.19
CA PRO A 152 -10.26 29.21 -17.52
C PRO A 152 -8.95 28.77 -18.20
N ASP A 153 -7.98 28.28 -17.42
CA ASP A 153 -6.71 27.76 -17.93
C ASP A 153 -6.78 26.29 -18.35
N LEU A 154 -7.90 25.59 -18.05
CA LEU A 154 -8.10 24.19 -18.37
C LEU A 154 -9.16 24.02 -19.44
N LEU A 155 -8.76 23.47 -20.60
CA LEU A 155 -9.69 23.11 -21.66
C LEU A 155 -10.58 21.93 -21.24
N PRO A 156 -11.84 21.88 -21.74
CA PRO A 156 -12.67 20.70 -21.55
C PRO A 156 -12.01 19.44 -22.08
N LEU A 157 -12.00 18.38 -21.27
CA LEU A 157 -11.49 17.07 -21.65
C LEU A 157 -12.67 16.19 -22.09
N THR A 158 -12.57 15.64 -23.29
CA THR A 158 -13.57 14.71 -23.83
C THR A 158 -12.91 13.37 -24.08
N PHE A 159 -13.47 12.30 -23.52
CA PHE A 159 -13.00 10.95 -23.72
C PHE A 159 -14.00 10.18 -24.58
N SER A 160 -13.51 9.56 -25.67
CA SER A 160 -14.36 8.68 -26.47
C SER A 160 -14.50 7.31 -25.79
N GLN A 161 -15.62 6.63 -26.03
CA GLN A 161 -15.81 5.26 -25.53
C GLN A 161 -14.69 4.34 -26.00
N ALA A 162 -14.23 4.49 -27.24
CA ALA A 162 -13.12 3.71 -27.79
C ALA A 162 -11.81 3.87 -26.99
N LEU A 163 -11.55 5.05 -26.43
CA LEU A 163 -10.39 5.26 -25.55
C LEU A 163 -10.58 4.52 -24.21
N VAL A 164 -11.77 4.59 -23.64
CA VAL A 164 -12.10 3.88 -22.39
C VAL A 164 -11.95 2.37 -22.59
N ASP A 165 -12.50 1.83 -23.68
CA ASP A 165 -12.41 0.41 -24.02
C ASP A 165 -10.94 -0.04 -24.22
N LYS A 166 -10.14 0.81 -24.90
CA LYS A 166 -8.71 0.54 -25.07
C LYS A 166 -7.98 0.49 -23.73
N ILE A 167 -8.26 1.43 -22.82
CA ILE A 167 -7.65 1.44 -21.47
C ILE A 167 -8.09 0.21 -20.68
N ALA A 168 -9.37 -0.18 -20.76
CA ALA A 168 -9.88 -1.36 -20.09
C ALA A 168 -9.13 -2.65 -20.48
N LEU A 169 -8.72 -2.76 -21.74
CA LEU A 169 -7.91 -3.90 -22.22
C LEU A 169 -6.47 -3.89 -21.71
N THR A 170 -5.99 -2.79 -21.17
CA THR A 170 -4.63 -2.67 -20.61
C THR A 170 -4.58 -2.79 -19.09
N LEU A 171 -5.72 -2.98 -18.44
CA LEU A 171 -5.76 -3.16 -16.99
C LEU A 171 -5.01 -4.44 -16.61
N PRO A 172 -4.11 -4.38 -15.62
CA PRO A 172 -3.47 -5.57 -15.09
C PRO A 172 -4.47 -6.46 -14.36
N GLU A 173 -4.11 -7.71 -14.15
CA GLU A 173 -4.87 -8.58 -13.25
C GLU A 173 -4.89 -7.96 -11.84
N LEU A 174 -6.08 -7.73 -11.30
CA LEU A 174 -6.27 -7.08 -10.01
C LEU A 174 -6.00 -8.04 -8.83
N PRO A 175 -5.67 -7.53 -7.62
CA PRO A 175 -5.28 -8.35 -6.47
C PRO A 175 -6.26 -9.47 -6.13
N ASP A 176 -7.57 -9.21 -6.21
CA ASP A 176 -8.60 -10.21 -5.88
C ASP A 176 -8.66 -11.33 -6.93
N ALA A 177 -8.50 -11.01 -8.21
CA ALA A 177 -8.42 -12.00 -9.28
C ALA A 177 -7.14 -12.84 -9.15
N LYS A 178 -5.98 -12.20 -8.91
CA LYS A 178 -4.71 -12.88 -8.63
C LYS A 178 -4.83 -13.83 -7.42
N ARG A 179 -5.44 -13.38 -6.33
CA ARG A 179 -5.67 -14.21 -5.15
C ARG A 179 -6.48 -15.46 -5.49
N ALA A 180 -7.58 -15.29 -6.21
CA ALA A 180 -8.42 -16.41 -6.63
C ALA A 180 -7.63 -17.38 -7.53
N ARG A 181 -6.87 -16.87 -8.48
CA ARG A 181 -6.01 -17.67 -9.35
C ARG A 181 -4.92 -18.42 -8.59
N TYR A 182 -4.29 -17.79 -7.59
CA TYR A 182 -3.26 -18.44 -6.77
C TYR A 182 -3.81 -19.62 -5.96
N ILE A 183 -5.05 -19.52 -5.51
CA ILE A 183 -5.74 -20.64 -4.84
C ILE A 183 -6.06 -21.74 -5.84
N GLU A 184 -6.64 -21.39 -6.99
CA GLU A 184 -7.13 -22.35 -7.99
C GLU A 184 -6.00 -23.03 -8.75
N GLU A 185 -5.05 -22.28 -9.29
CA GLU A 185 -3.99 -22.81 -10.16
C GLU A 185 -2.77 -23.34 -9.38
N PHE A 186 -2.39 -22.64 -8.29
CA PHE A 186 -1.19 -23.00 -7.53
C PHE A 186 -1.49 -23.76 -6.24
N GLY A 187 -2.77 -23.95 -5.89
CA GLY A 187 -3.19 -24.70 -4.70
C GLY A 187 -2.78 -24.05 -3.39
N LEU A 188 -2.60 -22.72 -3.36
CA LEU A 188 -2.20 -21.98 -2.18
C LEU A 188 -3.32 -21.87 -1.16
N SER A 189 -2.96 -21.73 0.12
CA SER A 189 -3.93 -21.34 1.14
C SER A 189 -4.45 -19.93 0.92
N GLU A 190 -5.65 -19.62 1.43
CA GLU A 190 -6.20 -18.25 1.40
C GLU A 190 -5.24 -17.22 2.02
N TYR A 191 -4.55 -17.61 3.10
CA TYR A 191 -3.57 -16.75 3.77
C TYR A 191 -2.37 -16.46 2.86
N ASP A 192 -1.79 -17.49 2.23
CA ASP A 192 -0.62 -17.35 1.37
C ASP A 192 -0.96 -16.56 0.10
N ALA A 193 -2.07 -16.91 -0.54
CA ALA A 193 -2.55 -16.22 -1.73
C ALA A 193 -2.80 -14.72 -1.46
N ARG A 194 -3.43 -14.38 -0.33
CA ARG A 194 -3.64 -12.99 0.10
C ARG A 194 -2.34 -12.27 0.36
N SER A 195 -1.39 -12.93 1.05
CA SER A 195 -0.10 -12.31 1.40
C SER A 195 0.76 -12.04 0.18
N LEU A 196 0.75 -12.93 -0.80
CA LEU A 196 1.50 -12.80 -2.05
C LEU A 196 0.86 -11.79 -3.01
N SER A 197 -0.48 -11.73 -3.08
CA SER A 197 -1.21 -10.78 -3.95
C SER A 197 -1.38 -9.38 -3.34
N ALA A 198 -1.01 -9.16 -2.08
CA ALA A 198 -1.16 -7.85 -1.43
C ALA A 198 -0.21 -6.78 -1.96
N ASP A 199 0.88 -7.17 -2.61
CA ASP A 199 1.89 -6.28 -3.16
C ASP A 199 2.28 -6.73 -4.59
N LEU A 200 2.30 -5.78 -5.53
CA LEU A 200 2.56 -6.07 -6.94
C LEU A 200 3.94 -6.69 -7.15
N ASP A 201 4.98 -6.05 -6.58
CA ASP A 201 6.37 -6.50 -6.78
C ASP A 201 6.58 -7.90 -6.20
N ARG A 202 5.94 -8.21 -5.07
CA ARG A 202 5.96 -9.55 -4.47
C ARG A 202 5.24 -10.57 -5.31
N SER A 203 4.11 -10.19 -5.87
CA SER A 203 3.32 -11.01 -6.77
C SER A 203 4.11 -11.38 -8.02
N ASP A 204 4.73 -10.38 -8.66
CA ASP A 204 5.52 -10.57 -9.88
C ASP A 204 6.76 -11.42 -9.61
N TYR A 205 7.42 -11.21 -8.48
CA TYR A 205 8.55 -12.04 -8.03
C TYR A 205 8.13 -13.48 -7.82
N PHE A 206 7.00 -13.73 -7.14
CA PHE A 206 6.46 -15.06 -6.91
C PHE A 206 6.14 -15.77 -8.23
N GLU A 207 5.45 -15.12 -9.13
CA GLU A 207 5.10 -15.69 -10.43
C GLU A 207 6.36 -16.03 -11.26
N ALA A 208 7.36 -15.16 -11.26
CA ALA A 208 8.63 -15.42 -11.94
C ALA A 208 9.35 -16.65 -11.36
N VAL A 209 9.34 -16.82 -10.03
CA VAL A 209 9.91 -18.02 -9.38
C VAL A 209 9.13 -19.27 -9.77
N VAL A 210 7.80 -19.27 -9.65
CA VAL A 210 6.96 -20.44 -9.93
C VAL A 210 7.04 -20.86 -11.39
N ASN A 211 7.01 -19.90 -12.31
CA ASN A 211 7.11 -20.16 -13.76
C ASN A 211 8.42 -20.87 -14.14
N THR A 212 9.47 -20.72 -13.35
CA THR A 212 10.77 -21.36 -13.59
C THR A 212 10.89 -22.69 -12.86
N CYS A 213 10.55 -22.77 -11.57
CA CYS A 213 10.75 -23.97 -10.75
C CYS A 213 9.56 -24.95 -10.76
N ASN A 214 8.38 -24.53 -11.21
CA ASN A 214 7.12 -25.31 -11.19
C ASN A 214 6.72 -25.84 -9.78
N ASN A 215 7.19 -25.20 -8.71
CA ASN A 215 6.91 -25.61 -7.32
C ASN A 215 6.39 -24.44 -6.52
N SER A 216 5.07 -24.21 -6.61
CA SER A 216 4.38 -23.10 -5.93
C SER A 216 4.52 -23.14 -4.41
N LYS A 217 4.49 -24.34 -3.83
CA LYS A 217 4.60 -24.52 -2.38
C LYS A 217 5.98 -24.13 -1.85
N GLN A 218 7.05 -24.58 -2.51
CA GLN A 218 8.41 -24.20 -2.11
C GLN A 218 8.67 -22.72 -2.37
N ALA A 219 8.22 -22.18 -3.52
CA ALA A 219 8.32 -20.78 -3.82
C ALA A 219 7.65 -19.92 -2.72
N THR A 220 6.43 -20.27 -2.31
CA THR A 220 5.72 -19.59 -1.23
C THR A 220 6.51 -19.65 0.09
N ASN A 221 6.99 -20.82 0.47
CA ASN A 221 7.75 -21.01 1.71
C ASN A 221 9.01 -20.14 1.75
N TRP A 222 9.77 -20.14 0.66
CA TRP A 222 11.00 -19.33 0.56
C TRP A 222 10.73 -17.83 0.56
N ILE A 223 9.73 -17.37 -0.21
CA ILE A 223 9.41 -15.95 -0.31
C ILE A 223 8.83 -15.41 1.00
N MET A 224 7.88 -16.13 1.60
CA MET A 224 7.24 -15.70 2.85
C MET A 224 8.11 -15.96 4.08
N GLY A 225 9.04 -16.90 4.00
CA GLY A 225 9.96 -17.26 5.06
C GLY A 225 11.31 -16.56 4.95
N ASP A 226 12.29 -17.27 4.41
CA ASP A 226 13.69 -16.84 4.42
C ASP A 226 13.90 -15.49 3.69
N LEU A 227 13.38 -15.31 2.47
CA LEU A 227 13.51 -14.05 1.74
C LEU A 227 12.90 -12.87 2.51
N SER A 228 11.65 -13.01 2.99
CA SER A 228 11.00 -11.95 3.77
C SER A 228 11.76 -11.62 5.05
N ALA A 229 12.34 -12.62 5.73
CA ALA A 229 13.15 -12.39 6.92
C ALA A 229 14.40 -11.56 6.63
N TYR A 230 15.06 -11.82 5.50
CA TYR A 230 16.24 -11.06 5.08
C TYR A 230 15.89 -9.64 4.65
N LEU A 231 14.82 -9.47 3.85
CA LEU A 231 14.32 -8.16 3.45
C LEU A 231 13.97 -7.28 4.67
N ASN A 232 13.20 -7.83 5.61
CA ASN A 232 12.83 -7.12 6.83
C ASN A 232 14.03 -6.73 7.69
N ARG A 233 15.02 -7.63 7.85
CA ARG A 233 16.25 -7.35 8.62
C ARG A 233 17.06 -6.22 8.02
N ASN A 234 17.06 -6.10 6.70
CA ASN A 234 17.82 -5.08 5.97
C ASN A 234 16.96 -3.87 5.58
N ASN A 235 15.68 -3.84 5.98
CA ASN A 235 14.72 -2.78 5.66
C ASN A 235 14.63 -2.53 4.15
N LEU A 236 14.56 -3.62 3.36
CA LEU A 236 14.46 -3.60 1.91
C LEU A 236 13.07 -4.05 1.45
N GLU A 237 12.59 -3.45 0.37
CA GLU A 237 11.45 -3.96 -0.41
C GLU A 237 11.91 -5.11 -1.33
N ILE A 238 10.99 -5.96 -1.79
CA ILE A 238 11.34 -7.13 -2.60
C ILE A 238 11.94 -6.74 -3.97
N SER A 239 11.53 -5.60 -4.52
CA SER A 239 12.11 -5.03 -5.75
C SER A 239 13.60 -4.67 -5.61
N ALA A 240 14.08 -4.47 -4.38
CA ALA A 240 15.48 -4.22 -4.06
C ALA A 240 16.22 -5.49 -3.56
N SER A 241 15.62 -6.66 -3.71
CA SER A 241 16.25 -7.93 -3.31
C SER A 241 17.55 -8.17 -4.07
N PRO A 242 18.68 -8.45 -3.39
CA PRO A 242 19.92 -8.84 -4.04
C PRO A 242 19.84 -10.25 -4.67
N VAL A 243 18.89 -11.08 -4.24
CA VAL A 243 18.60 -12.38 -4.83
C VAL A 243 17.47 -12.24 -5.85
N SER A 244 17.75 -12.51 -7.10
CA SER A 244 16.75 -12.45 -8.17
C SER A 244 15.76 -13.61 -8.10
N ALA A 245 14.58 -13.42 -8.69
CA ALA A 245 13.59 -14.49 -8.80
C ALA A 245 14.14 -15.72 -9.53
N GLN A 246 14.97 -15.52 -10.55
CA GLN A 246 15.62 -16.60 -11.28
C GLN A 246 16.59 -17.39 -10.41
N GLN A 247 17.41 -16.73 -9.60
CA GLN A 247 18.31 -17.40 -8.68
C GLN A 247 17.56 -18.22 -7.62
N LEU A 248 16.47 -17.65 -7.06
CA LEU A 248 15.65 -18.37 -6.11
C LEU A 248 14.97 -19.59 -6.75
N ALA A 249 14.50 -19.45 -7.98
CA ALA A 249 13.89 -20.57 -8.71
C ALA A 249 14.89 -21.71 -8.97
N VAL A 250 16.12 -21.39 -9.36
CA VAL A 250 17.18 -22.42 -9.56
C VAL A 250 17.52 -23.07 -8.22
N LEU A 251 17.65 -22.30 -7.12
CA LEU A 251 17.88 -22.86 -5.79
C LEU A 251 16.78 -23.86 -5.39
N ILE A 252 15.51 -23.52 -5.63
CA ILE A 252 14.36 -24.41 -5.37
C ILE A 252 14.46 -25.66 -6.25
N SER A 253 14.79 -25.50 -7.52
CA SER A 253 14.97 -26.66 -8.42
C SER A 253 16.07 -27.62 -7.93
N ARG A 254 17.16 -27.08 -7.37
CA ARG A 254 18.26 -27.89 -6.78
C ARG A 254 17.88 -28.54 -5.47
N LEU A 255 16.90 -28.02 -4.77
CA LEU A 255 16.27 -28.68 -3.63
C LEU A 255 15.37 -29.84 -4.08
N ASP A 256 14.59 -29.64 -5.13
CA ASP A 256 13.62 -30.62 -5.62
C ASP A 256 14.35 -31.82 -6.29
N ASP A 257 15.45 -31.59 -6.99
CA ASP A 257 16.29 -32.63 -7.58
C ASP A 257 17.28 -33.28 -6.58
N GLN A 258 17.23 -32.88 -5.30
CA GLN A 258 18.07 -33.37 -4.22
C GLN A 258 19.58 -33.04 -4.36
N THR A 259 19.97 -32.18 -5.28
CA THR A 259 21.35 -31.65 -5.35
C THR A 259 21.72 -30.91 -4.06
N LEU A 260 20.74 -30.27 -3.44
CA LEU A 260 20.89 -29.57 -2.17
C LEU A 260 20.00 -30.19 -1.07
N SER A 261 20.51 -30.21 0.15
CA SER A 261 19.68 -30.37 1.36
C SER A 261 19.08 -29.03 1.81
N SER A 262 18.06 -29.06 2.66
CA SER A 262 17.51 -27.84 3.22
C SER A 262 18.56 -26.97 3.97
N LYS A 263 19.58 -27.62 4.57
CA LYS A 263 20.68 -26.93 5.25
C LYS A 263 21.62 -26.24 4.26
N THR A 264 22.02 -26.96 3.20
CA THR A 264 22.93 -26.39 2.18
C THR A 264 22.24 -25.36 1.32
N ALA A 265 20.93 -25.47 1.06
CA ALA A 265 20.15 -24.45 0.38
C ALA A 265 20.09 -23.12 1.16
N LYS A 266 19.99 -23.16 2.50
CA LYS A 266 20.08 -21.93 3.29
C LYS A 266 21.46 -21.30 3.24
N ALA A 267 22.52 -22.09 3.29
CA ALA A 267 23.88 -21.59 3.13
C ALA A 267 24.11 -20.98 1.73
N LEU A 268 23.53 -21.58 0.69
CA LEU A 268 23.56 -21.04 -0.66
C LEU A 268 22.80 -19.69 -0.76
N PHE A 269 21.63 -19.62 -0.14
CA PHE A 269 20.85 -18.36 -0.10
C PHE A 269 21.62 -17.24 0.61
N ASP A 270 22.29 -17.55 1.73
CA ASP A 270 23.19 -16.62 2.42
C ASP A 270 24.34 -16.15 1.49
N GLY A 271 24.90 -17.07 0.73
CA GLY A 271 25.95 -16.77 -0.26
C GLY A 271 25.46 -15.83 -1.36
N LEU A 272 24.30 -16.10 -1.95
CA LEU A 272 23.66 -15.26 -2.98
C LEU A 272 23.34 -13.87 -2.42
N TRP A 273 22.77 -13.81 -1.21
CA TRP A 273 22.45 -12.54 -0.57
C TRP A 273 23.68 -11.66 -0.34
N ASN A 274 24.76 -12.24 0.17
CA ASN A 274 25.98 -11.49 0.53
C ASN A 274 26.82 -11.08 -0.69
N LYS A 275 26.79 -11.86 -1.78
CA LYS A 275 27.47 -11.47 -3.03
C LYS A 275 26.73 -10.34 -3.76
N ALA A 276 25.42 -10.24 -3.57
CA ALA A 276 24.56 -9.21 -4.17
C ALA A 276 24.74 -9.08 -5.70
N ASP A 277 25.04 -10.19 -6.38
CA ASP A 277 25.20 -10.27 -7.82
C ASP A 277 24.03 -11.07 -8.43
N SER A 278 23.08 -10.35 -9.00
CA SER A 278 21.87 -10.96 -9.59
C SER A 278 22.15 -11.82 -10.83
N GLU A 279 23.32 -11.70 -11.45
CA GLU A 279 23.77 -12.50 -12.60
C GLU A 279 24.65 -13.69 -12.19
N GLN A 280 25.05 -13.77 -10.91
CA GLN A 280 25.81 -14.90 -10.41
C GLN A 280 25.09 -16.21 -10.68
N SER A 281 25.77 -17.16 -11.33
CA SER A 281 25.27 -18.51 -11.54
C SER A 281 25.11 -19.24 -10.19
N VAL A 282 23.93 -19.77 -9.95
CA VAL A 282 23.64 -20.54 -8.74
C VAL A 282 24.47 -21.84 -8.71
N ASP A 283 24.61 -22.51 -9.85
CA ASP A 283 25.37 -23.77 -9.98
C ASP A 283 26.89 -23.55 -9.78
N ASP A 284 27.42 -22.42 -10.26
CA ASP A 284 28.82 -22.06 -9.99
C ASP A 284 29.05 -21.81 -8.50
N LEU A 285 28.08 -21.13 -7.84
CA LEU A 285 28.18 -20.88 -6.41
C LEU A 285 28.02 -22.18 -5.58
N ILE A 286 27.18 -23.11 -5.99
CA ILE A 286 27.08 -24.45 -5.38
C ILE A 286 28.45 -25.16 -5.44
N SER A 287 29.12 -25.08 -6.59
CA SER A 287 30.43 -25.69 -6.80
C SER A 287 31.52 -25.00 -5.98
N GLU A 288 31.56 -23.67 -5.99
CA GLU A 288 32.51 -22.86 -5.24
C GLU A 288 32.42 -23.11 -3.73
N MET A 289 31.20 -23.24 -3.20
CA MET A 289 30.94 -23.47 -1.78
C MET A 289 30.95 -24.96 -1.37
N ASN A 290 31.14 -25.87 -2.33
CA ASN A 290 31.07 -27.34 -2.10
C ASN A 290 29.76 -27.80 -1.40
N LEU A 291 28.62 -27.29 -1.87
CA LEU A 291 27.31 -27.55 -1.25
C LEU A 291 26.56 -28.73 -1.84
N ALA A 292 26.98 -29.27 -2.99
CA ALA A 292 26.33 -30.40 -3.62
C ALA A 292 26.36 -31.64 -2.70
N GLN A 293 25.21 -32.36 -2.62
CA GLN A 293 25.16 -33.62 -1.91
C GLN A 293 25.91 -34.69 -2.73
N VAL A 294 26.80 -35.41 -2.08
CA VAL A 294 27.40 -36.62 -2.65
C VAL A 294 26.40 -37.75 -2.40
N SER A 295 25.69 -38.19 -3.44
CA SER A 295 24.89 -39.44 -3.35
C SER A 295 25.83 -40.58 -3.37
N ASP A 296 25.90 -41.39 -2.31
CA ASP A 296 26.55 -42.69 -2.29
C ASP A 296 25.72 -43.70 -3.08
#